data_3c3cfee66c12382e1cf63daf839ac566
#
_entry.id   3c3cfee66c12382e1cf63daf839ac566
#
_cell.length_a   1.000
_cell.length_b   1.000
_cell.length_c   1.000
_cell.angle_alpha   90.00
_cell.angle_beta   90.00
_cell.angle_gamma   90.00
#
_symmetry.space_group_name_H-M   'P 1'
#
loop_
_entity.id
_entity.type
_entity.pdbx_description
1 polymer ?
#
loop_
_entity_poly.entity_id
_entity_poly.type
_entity_poly.pdbx_seq_one_letter_code
_entity_poly.pdbx_strand_id
1 'polypeptide(L)'
;MKIFEKDPYKLVLVEGVSFKRIDQYVLMKSNIPLHSNDRLREGIKYSANEYMGSTGNTIINLNDLYNISKRNLNHTDGSTDNEEFRLCEMDFVSNIVNNNYFEKIENNLTLKSIYLKEKYIYDTINEKAKMFGMPLVEDIDQWI
;
A
#
# COMPACT_ATOMS: atom_id res chain seq x y z
N MET A 1 23.04 10.89 2.53
CA MET A 1 23.53 9.81 1.63
C MET A 1 23.57 8.45 2.32
N LYS A 2 24.11 8.33 3.54
CA LYS A 2 24.23 7.02 4.25
C LYS A 2 22.91 6.28 4.54
N ILE A 3 21.76 6.97 4.59
CA ILE A 3 20.44 6.37 4.83
C ILE A 3 19.99 5.54 3.61
N PHE A 4 20.29 6.02 2.41
CA PHE A 4 19.90 5.34 1.16
C PHE A 4 20.81 4.16 0.81
N GLU A 5 22.00 4.07 1.40
CA GLU A 5 22.88 2.90 1.26
C GLU A 5 22.33 1.69 2.03
N LYS A 6 21.64 1.94 3.15
CA LYS A 6 21.04 0.88 3.99
C LYS A 6 19.65 0.46 3.52
N ASP A 7 18.86 1.40 3.04
CA ASP A 7 17.49 1.16 2.55
C ASP A 7 17.23 2.05 1.34
N PRO A 8 17.60 1.59 0.13
CA PRO A 8 17.41 2.35 -1.10
C PRO A 8 15.93 2.58 -1.44
N TYR A 9 15.03 1.76 -0.91
CA TYR A 9 13.59 1.91 -1.13
C TYR A 9 13.00 3.18 -0.48
N LYS A 10 13.72 3.80 0.45
CA LYS A 10 13.35 5.14 0.96
C LYS A 10 13.38 6.23 -0.10
N LEU A 11 14.04 6.00 -1.23
CA LEU A 11 13.99 6.91 -2.38
C LEU A 11 12.58 7.04 -2.98
N VAL A 12 11.66 6.12 -2.69
CA VAL A 12 10.23 6.25 -3.07
C VAL A 12 9.59 7.50 -2.47
N LEU A 13 10.11 8.00 -1.35
CA LEU A 13 9.64 9.24 -0.72
C LEU A 13 10.04 10.49 -1.49
N VAL A 14 10.96 10.38 -2.45
CA VAL A 14 11.39 11.49 -3.29
C VAL A 14 10.41 11.65 -4.43
N GLU A 15 9.89 12.86 -4.61
CA GLU A 15 8.95 13.19 -5.69
C GLU A 15 9.51 12.83 -7.07
N GLY A 16 8.69 12.18 -7.88
CA GLY A 16 9.06 11.79 -9.25
C GLY A 16 9.83 10.47 -9.36
N VAL A 17 10.10 9.78 -8.24
CA VAL A 17 10.77 8.49 -8.25
C VAL A 17 9.78 7.37 -7.94
N SER A 18 9.54 6.48 -8.91
CA SER A 18 8.62 5.36 -8.74
C SER A 18 9.29 4.13 -8.13
N PHE A 19 8.51 3.32 -7.42
CA PHE A 19 8.98 2.02 -6.90
C PHE A 19 9.62 1.16 -7.99
N LYS A 20 8.98 1.00 -9.15
CA LYS A 20 9.50 0.15 -10.24
C LYS A 20 10.89 0.58 -10.70
N ARG A 21 11.13 1.88 -10.78
CA ARG A 21 12.44 2.41 -11.20
C ARG A 21 13.52 2.13 -10.15
N ILE A 22 13.18 2.28 -8.86
CA ILE A 22 14.09 1.97 -7.76
C ILE A 22 14.35 0.47 -7.69
N ASP A 23 13.30 -0.35 -7.75
CA ASP A 23 13.41 -1.81 -7.68
C ASP A 23 14.30 -2.36 -8.79
N GLN A 24 14.11 -1.90 -10.01
CA GLN A 24 14.96 -2.26 -11.13
C GLN A 24 16.43 -1.90 -10.88
N TYR A 25 16.69 -0.68 -10.40
CA TYR A 25 18.05 -0.25 -10.09
C TYR A 25 18.68 -1.06 -8.95
N VAL A 26 17.94 -1.29 -7.89
CA VAL A 26 18.39 -2.06 -6.72
C VAL A 26 18.72 -3.49 -7.10
N LEU A 27 17.86 -4.15 -7.87
CA LEU A 27 18.09 -5.54 -8.32
C LEU A 27 19.30 -5.67 -9.26
N MET A 28 19.59 -4.63 -10.03
CA MET A 28 20.77 -4.62 -10.93
C MET A 28 22.09 -4.29 -10.22
N LYS A 29 22.05 -3.47 -9.19
CA LYS A 29 23.25 -2.83 -8.63
C LYS A 29 23.57 -3.19 -7.18
N SER A 30 22.63 -3.80 -6.46
CA SER A 30 22.82 -4.12 -5.05
C SER A 30 22.62 -5.61 -4.79
N ASN A 31 23.21 -6.06 -3.66
CA ASN A 31 23.03 -7.44 -3.18
C ASN A 31 21.82 -7.58 -2.24
N ILE A 32 20.80 -6.72 -2.40
CA ILE A 32 19.59 -6.80 -1.57
C ILE A 32 18.80 -8.04 -2.00
N PRO A 33 18.42 -8.91 -1.04
CA PRO A 33 17.64 -10.09 -1.34
C PRO A 33 16.28 -9.75 -1.95
N LEU A 34 15.81 -10.55 -2.92
CA LEU A 34 14.51 -10.40 -3.55
C LEU A 34 13.34 -10.41 -2.55
N HIS A 35 13.51 -11.13 -1.44
CA HIS A 35 12.52 -11.24 -0.35
C HIS A 35 12.77 -10.26 0.80
N SER A 36 13.59 -9.21 0.62
CA SER A 36 13.82 -8.25 1.69
C SER A 36 12.51 -7.58 2.12
N ASN A 37 12.33 -7.38 3.41
CA ASN A 37 11.11 -6.74 3.95
C ASN A 37 10.89 -5.34 3.39
N ASP A 38 11.96 -4.59 3.16
CA ASP A 38 11.87 -3.24 2.59
C ASP A 38 11.34 -3.27 1.16
N ARG A 39 11.81 -4.22 0.34
CA ARG A 39 11.30 -4.43 -1.01
C ARG A 39 9.82 -4.82 -1.02
N LEU A 40 9.46 -5.82 -0.22
CA LEU A 40 8.08 -6.31 -0.13
C LEU A 40 7.14 -5.20 0.35
N ARG A 41 7.52 -4.49 1.41
CA ARG A 41 6.74 -3.38 1.96
C ARG A 41 6.45 -2.32 0.91
N GLU A 42 7.46 -1.82 0.24
CA GLU A 42 7.29 -0.76 -0.75
C GLU A 42 6.59 -1.24 -2.03
N GLY A 43 6.82 -2.48 -2.44
CA GLY A 43 6.10 -3.10 -3.56
C GLY A 43 4.61 -3.29 -3.32
N ILE A 44 4.23 -3.68 -2.11
CA ILE A 44 2.82 -3.82 -1.71
C ILE A 44 2.15 -2.44 -1.64
N LYS A 45 2.80 -1.44 -1.06
CA LYS A 45 2.30 -0.06 -1.06
C LYS A 45 2.10 0.49 -2.47
N TYR A 46 3.08 0.28 -3.33
CA TYR A 46 3.00 0.68 -4.73
C TYR A 46 1.79 0.04 -5.42
N SER A 47 1.57 -1.25 -5.19
CA SER A 47 0.47 -2.00 -5.78
C SER A 47 -0.90 -1.47 -5.33
N ALA A 48 -1.03 -1.12 -4.05
CA ALA A 48 -2.25 -0.49 -3.52
C ALA A 48 -2.51 0.89 -4.16
N ASN A 49 -1.48 1.73 -4.24
CA ASN A 49 -1.58 3.04 -4.87
C ASN A 49 -1.90 2.96 -6.37
N GLU A 50 -1.30 2.01 -7.09
CA GLU A 50 -1.59 1.75 -8.51
C GLU A 50 -3.06 1.38 -8.71
N TYR A 51 -3.58 0.46 -7.88
CA TYR A 51 -4.99 0.06 -7.94
C TYR A 51 -5.93 1.24 -7.66
N MET A 52 -5.70 1.95 -6.57
CA MET A 52 -6.53 3.09 -6.17
C MET A 52 -6.49 4.23 -7.19
N GLY A 53 -5.31 4.51 -7.76
CA GLY A 53 -5.13 5.52 -8.80
C GLY A 53 -5.80 5.15 -10.12
N SER A 54 -5.84 3.87 -10.48
CA SER A 54 -6.44 3.40 -11.73
C SER A 54 -7.95 3.21 -11.66
N THR A 55 -8.48 2.82 -10.50
CA THR A 55 -9.91 2.51 -10.32
C THR A 55 -10.70 3.65 -9.68
N GLY A 56 -10.04 4.56 -8.99
CA GLY A 56 -10.69 5.56 -8.13
C GLY A 56 -11.24 4.99 -6.82
N ASN A 57 -11.10 3.70 -6.58
CA ASN A 57 -11.54 3.06 -5.34
C ASN A 57 -10.56 3.33 -4.21
N THR A 58 -11.07 3.57 -3.01
CA THR A 58 -10.27 3.76 -1.80
C THR A 58 -10.11 2.47 -0.97
N ILE A 59 -10.81 1.41 -1.37
CA ILE A 59 -10.81 0.11 -0.72
C ILE A 59 -10.38 -0.95 -1.73
N ILE A 60 -9.51 -1.86 -1.30
CA ILE A 60 -9.06 -2.99 -2.09
C ILE A 60 -9.26 -4.30 -1.33
N ASN A 61 -9.75 -5.34 -2.02
CA ASN A 61 -9.84 -6.68 -1.47
C ASN A 61 -8.43 -7.27 -1.29
N LEU A 62 -8.23 -8.04 -0.22
CA LEU A 62 -6.94 -8.67 0.10
C LEU A 62 -6.39 -9.54 -1.03
N ASN A 63 -7.26 -10.33 -1.68
CA ASN A 63 -6.86 -11.19 -2.79
C ASN A 63 -6.42 -10.38 -4.01
N ASP A 64 -7.12 -9.30 -4.31
CA ASP A 64 -6.78 -8.42 -5.42
C ASP A 64 -5.42 -7.75 -5.17
N LEU A 65 -5.21 -7.23 -3.95
CA LEU A 65 -3.93 -6.64 -3.58
C LEU A 65 -2.79 -7.67 -3.65
N TYR A 66 -3.03 -8.91 -3.19
CA TYR A 66 -2.04 -9.98 -3.30
C TYR A 66 -1.65 -10.26 -4.75
N ASN A 67 -2.64 -10.40 -5.64
CA ASN A 67 -2.40 -10.69 -7.05
C ASN A 67 -1.67 -9.54 -7.77
N ILE A 68 -2.02 -8.30 -7.47
CA ILE A 68 -1.35 -7.11 -8.03
C ILE A 68 0.08 -7.01 -7.50
N SER A 69 0.28 -7.22 -6.20
CA SER A 69 1.61 -7.21 -5.57
C SER A 69 2.51 -8.31 -6.14
N LYS A 70 1.97 -9.51 -6.31
CA LYS A 70 2.67 -10.63 -6.93
C LYS A 70 3.13 -10.29 -8.34
N ARG A 71 2.27 -9.71 -9.16
CA ARG A 71 2.61 -9.27 -10.52
C ARG A 71 3.71 -8.19 -10.49
N ASN A 72 3.55 -7.17 -9.67
CA ASN A 72 4.48 -6.04 -9.63
C ASN A 72 5.87 -6.42 -9.07
N LEU A 73 5.92 -7.33 -8.12
CA LEU A 73 7.18 -7.79 -7.52
C LEU A 73 7.90 -8.86 -8.35
N ASN A 74 7.19 -9.62 -9.17
CA ASN A 74 7.78 -10.63 -10.04
C ASN A 74 8.44 -10.05 -11.30
N HIS A 75 8.04 -8.85 -11.73
CA HIS A 75 8.66 -8.18 -12.88
C HIS A 75 9.94 -7.47 -12.48
N THR A 76 11.08 -8.04 -12.87
CA THR A 76 12.39 -7.51 -12.50
C THR A 76 12.98 -6.53 -13.52
N ASP A 77 12.67 -6.67 -14.81
CA ASP A 77 13.25 -5.83 -15.87
C ASP A 77 12.36 -5.66 -17.12
N GLY A 78 11.11 -6.05 -17.00
CA GLY A 78 10.13 -5.90 -18.09
C GLY A 78 10.13 -7.01 -19.13
N SER A 79 10.98 -8.03 -19.02
CA SER A 79 11.10 -9.05 -20.06
C SER A 79 10.64 -10.47 -19.63
N THR A 80 10.79 -10.86 -18.37
CA THR A 80 10.38 -12.20 -17.92
C THR A 80 10.06 -12.25 -16.44
N ASP A 81 9.14 -13.12 -16.07
CA ASP A 81 8.93 -13.48 -14.66
C ASP A 81 10.23 -14.06 -14.08
N ASN A 82 10.64 -13.52 -12.95
CA ASN A 82 11.76 -14.11 -12.23
C ASN A 82 11.27 -15.40 -11.56
N GLU A 83 11.62 -16.57 -12.14
CA GLU A 83 11.22 -17.87 -11.62
C GLU A 83 11.76 -18.15 -10.21
N GLU A 84 12.81 -17.47 -9.80
CA GLU A 84 13.40 -17.57 -8.46
C GLU A 84 12.61 -16.82 -7.39
N PHE A 85 11.82 -15.83 -7.77
CA PHE A 85 11.00 -15.05 -6.84
C PHE A 85 9.52 -15.42 -6.96
N ARG A 86 8.94 -15.78 -5.82
CA ARG A 86 7.49 -15.90 -5.68
C ARG A 86 7.07 -15.24 -4.37
N LEU A 87 6.17 -14.28 -4.46
CA LEU A 87 5.59 -13.67 -3.27
C LEU A 87 4.82 -14.75 -2.48
N CYS A 88 5.32 -15.07 -1.29
CA CYS A 88 4.67 -16.00 -0.39
C CYS A 88 3.48 -15.31 0.31
N GLU A 89 2.37 -16.03 0.47
CA GLU A 89 1.19 -15.52 1.18
C GLU A 89 1.52 -15.11 2.63
N MET A 90 2.38 -15.86 3.31
CA MET A 90 2.80 -15.54 4.68
C MET A 90 3.57 -14.23 4.75
N ASP A 91 4.49 -13.99 3.81
CA ASP A 91 5.25 -12.75 3.74
C ASP A 91 4.35 -11.56 3.43
N PHE A 92 3.38 -11.75 2.53
CA PHE A 92 2.38 -10.74 2.21
C PHE A 92 1.53 -10.38 3.43
N VAL A 93 0.94 -11.37 4.10
CA VAL A 93 0.10 -11.16 5.30
C VAL A 93 0.92 -10.52 6.42
N SER A 94 2.14 -10.98 6.65
CA SER A 94 3.04 -10.42 7.65
C SER A 94 3.32 -8.93 7.39
N ASN A 95 3.56 -8.56 6.14
CA ASN A 95 3.76 -7.16 5.76
C ASN A 95 2.50 -6.31 5.96
N ILE A 96 1.31 -6.86 5.66
CA ILE A 96 0.05 -6.15 5.91
C ILE A 96 -0.18 -5.90 7.41
N VAL A 97 0.03 -6.94 8.24
CA VAL A 97 -0.22 -6.87 9.69
C VAL A 97 0.78 -5.94 10.39
N ASN A 98 2.04 -6.01 10.02
CA ASN A 98 3.13 -5.26 10.67
C ASN A 98 3.33 -3.85 10.11
N ASN A 99 2.62 -3.50 9.05
CA ASN A 99 2.77 -2.23 8.37
C ASN A 99 1.62 -1.28 8.72
N ASN A 100 1.94 -0.19 9.43
CA ASN A 100 0.98 0.85 9.78
C ASN A 100 0.43 1.65 8.58
N TYR A 101 0.78 1.26 7.37
CA TYR A 101 0.33 1.93 6.14
C TYR A 101 -1.13 1.59 5.78
N PHE A 102 -1.59 0.41 6.19
CA PHE A 102 -2.92 -0.10 5.88
C PHE A 102 -3.84 -0.09 7.11
N GLU A 103 -5.12 0.14 6.84
CA GLU A 103 -6.20 -0.11 7.79
C GLU A 103 -7.07 -1.26 7.25
N LYS A 104 -7.33 -2.26 8.08
CA LYS A 104 -8.17 -3.41 7.71
C LYS A 104 -9.62 -3.11 8.00
N ILE A 105 -10.48 -3.30 7.01
CA ILE A 105 -11.93 -3.18 7.11
C ILE A 105 -12.54 -4.51 6.63
N GLU A 106 -12.90 -5.38 7.56
CA GLU A 106 -13.35 -6.75 7.29
C GLU A 106 -12.33 -7.53 6.44
N ASN A 107 -12.68 -7.90 5.22
CA ASN A 107 -11.79 -8.59 4.27
C ASN A 107 -11.11 -7.64 3.27
N ASN A 108 -11.26 -6.35 3.48
CA ASN A 108 -10.73 -5.30 2.62
C ASN A 108 -9.67 -4.49 3.35
N LEU A 109 -8.89 -3.76 2.58
CA LEU A 109 -7.87 -2.84 3.06
C LEU A 109 -8.10 -1.46 2.47
N THR A 110 -7.77 -0.44 3.25
CA THR A 110 -7.62 0.93 2.77
C THR A 110 -6.28 1.48 3.23
N LEU A 111 -5.84 2.58 2.63
CA LEU A 111 -4.69 3.31 3.16
C LEU A 111 -5.08 4.00 4.46
N LYS A 112 -4.26 3.85 5.49
CA LYS A 112 -4.51 4.47 6.79
C LYS A 112 -4.70 5.99 6.70
N SER A 113 -3.97 6.64 5.81
CA SER A 113 -4.11 8.08 5.56
C SER A 113 -5.49 8.45 5.02
N ILE A 114 -6.06 7.64 4.14
CA ILE A 114 -7.42 7.81 3.59
C ILE A 114 -8.45 7.56 4.68
N TYR A 115 -8.32 6.45 5.40
CA TYR A 115 -9.22 6.11 6.51
C TYR A 115 -9.31 7.22 7.56
N LEU A 116 -8.17 7.78 7.98
CA LEU A 116 -8.14 8.87 8.95
C LEU A 116 -8.78 10.15 8.44
N LYS A 117 -8.63 10.47 7.16
CA LYS A 117 -9.31 11.62 6.54
C LYS A 117 -10.82 11.43 6.49
N GLU A 118 -11.29 10.26 6.08
CA GLU A 118 -12.70 9.93 6.02
C GLU A 118 -13.33 9.93 7.41
N LYS A 119 -12.65 9.37 8.39
CA LYS A 119 -13.06 9.40 9.80
C LYS A 119 -13.17 10.84 10.33
N TYR A 120 -12.20 11.69 10.01
CA TYR A 120 -12.24 13.10 10.41
C TYR A 120 -13.47 13.82 9.80
N ILE A 121 -13.76 13.58 8.53
CA ILE A 121 -14.93 14.16 7.85
C ILE A 121 -16.23 13.66 8.52
N TYR A 122 -16.33 12.36 8.78
CA TYR A 122 -17.46 11.74 9.47
C TYR A 122 -17.70 12.37 10.85
N ASP A 123 -16.66 12.45 11.68
CA ASP A 123 -16.74 13.03 13.03
C ASP A 123 -17.15 14.51 12.97
N THR A 124 -16.59 15.27 12.05
CA THR A 124 -16.91 16.70 11.86
C THR A 124 -18.37 16.92 11.43
N ILE A 125 -18.87 16.09 10.50
CA ILE A 125 -20.28 16.15 10.06
C ILE A 125 -21.21 15.82 11.23
N ASN A 126 -20.90 14.79 12.03
CA ASN A 126 -21.73 14.43 13.18
C ASN A 126 -21.70 15.48 14.28
N GLU A 127 -20.59 16.12 14.57
CA GLU A 127 -20.53 17.24 15.50
C GLU A 127 -21.41 18.40 15.04
N LYS A 128 -21.33 18.77 13.77
CA LYS A 128 -22.18 19.84 13.20
C LYS A 128 -23.66 19.43 13.16
N ALA A 129 -23.97 18.18 12.85
CA ALA A 129 -25.33 17.67 12.90
C ALA A 129 -25.94 17.77 14.31
N LYS A 130 -25.17 17.46 15.35
CA LYS A 130 -25.59 17.65 16.74
C LYS A 130 -25.91 19.12 17.07
N MET A 131 -25.07 20.06 16.60
CA MET A 131 -25.29 21.50 16.82
C MET A 131 -26.58 21.99 16.17
N PHE A 132 -26.99 21.42 15.05
CA PHE A 132 -28.21 21.81 14.30
C PHE A 132 -29.42 20.90 14.54
N GLY A 133 -29.34 19.93 15.46
CA GLY A 133 -30.40 18.98 15.74
C GLY A 133 -30.73 18.04 14.57
N MET A 134 -29.78 17.81 13.68
CA MET A 134 -29.92 16.90 12.53
C MET A 134 -29.65 15.45 12.92
N PRO A 135 -30.19 14.44 12.17
CA PRO A 135 -29.86 13.04 12.40
C PRO A 135 -28.36 12.78 12.28
N LEU A 136 -27.83 11.93 13.15
CA LEU A 136 -26.43 11.49 13.10
C LEU A 136 -26.26 10.39 12.06
N VAL A 137 -25.08 10.32 11.45
CA VAL A 137 -24.65 9.15 10.69
C VAL A 137 -24.21 8.08 11.69
N GLU A 138 -24.93 6.96 11.72
CA GLU A 138 -24.74 5.92 12.75
C GLU A 138 -23.57 4.99 12.45
N ASP A 139 -23.18 4.84 11.20
CA ASP A 139 -22.18 3.88 10.77
C ASP A 139 -21.21 4.51 9.75
N ILE A 140 -19.94 4.62 10.17
CA ILE A 140 -18.87 5.13 9.30
C ILE A 140 -18.60 4.20 8.11
N ASP A 141 -18.82 2.88 8.28
CA ASP A 141 -18.56 1.89 7.24
C ASP A 141 -19.53 2.01 6.06
N GLN A 142 -20.68 2.65 6.25
CA GLN A 142 -21.61 3.01 5.17
C GLN A 142 -21.12 4.16 4.29
N TRP A 143 -20.10 4.90 4.74
CA TRP A 143 -19.49 6.01 4.01
C TRP A 143 -18.29 5.60 3.15
N ILE A 144 -17.72 4.49 3.47
CA ILE A 144 -16.55 3.94 2.78
C ILE A 144 -17.02 2.96 1.66
#